data_606caad7b61ce19072d3aa9206513629
#
_entry.id   606caad7b61ce19072d3aa9206513629
#
_cell.length_a   1.000
_cell.length_b   1.000
_cell.length_c   1.000
_cell.angle_alpha   90.00
_cell.angle_beta   90.00
_cell.angle_gamma   90.00
#
_symmetry.space_group_name_H-M   'P 1'
#
loop_
_entity.id
_entity.type
_entity.pdbx_description
1 polymer ?
#
loop_
_entity_poly.entity_id
_entity_poly.type
_entity_poly.pdbx_seq_one_letter_code
_entity_poly.pdbx_strand_id
1 'polypeptide(L)'
;MGNLDFLVFFLLILVNFIIAEILNLSMFFYIVSFLNVIFVFFIQLKGDIRKNFFLLISIGILTLISALPILIEIDFSSGFRFYLSNVIVFLKTFFRSLTMICVLIILSSKNDIADFAYVLSKLRFNKHFITFFVLSYKAIENIYVVFKETIESQISRNGYSSEKASFNSIIFLIQGGTIKTISRIEDTLLAYESKNVQ
;
A
#
# COMPACT_ATOMS: atom_id res chain seq x y z
N MET A 1 8.35 3.00 -20.88
CA MET A 1 8.95 3.62 -19.70
C MET A 1 9.52 2.51 -18.87
N GLY A 2 10.82 2.51 -18.61
CA GLY A 2 11.47 1.52 -17.75
C GLY A 2 11.10 1.77 -16.28
N ASN A 3 11.24 0.74 -15.45
CA ASN A 3 10.93 0.80 -14.01
C ASN A 3 11.69 1.92 -13.29
N LEU A 4 12.87 2.31 -13.81
CA LEU A 4 13.68 3.40 -13.30
C LEU A 4 13.02 4.77 -13.53
N ASP A 5 12.42 5.00 -14.71
CA ASP A 5 11.78 6.27 -15.06
C ASP A 5 10.58 6.52 -14.17
N PHE A 6 9.88 5.45 -13.79
CA PHE A 6 8.73 5.55 -12.90
C PHE A 6 9.12 5.90 -11.46
N LEU A 7 10.20 5.34 -10.95
CA LEU A 7 10.68 5.63 -9.61
C LEU A 7 11.23 7.05 -9.49
N VAL A 8 11.90 7.53 -10.54
CA VAL A 8 12.29 8.95 -10.65
C VAL A 8 11.05 9.85 -10.65
N PHE A 9 10.01 9.47 -11.39
CA PHE A 9 8.75 10.20 -11.42
C PHE A 9 8.07 10.24 -10.03
N PHE A 10 8.06 9.11 -9.31
CA PHE A 10 7.53 9.05 -7.94
C PHE A 10 8.30 9.96 -6.99
N LEU A 11 9.64 9.89 -7.01
CA LEU A 11 10.49 10.75 -6.19
C LEU A 11 10.27 12.22 -6.52
N LEU A 12 10.13 12.57 -7.80
CA LEU A 12 9.82 13.94 -8.22
C LEU A 12 8.48 14.43 -7.67
N ILE A 13 7.42 13.59 -7.70
CA ILE A 13 6.13 13.95 -7.11
C ILE A 13 6.28 14.16 -5.60
N LEU A 14 6.97 13.25 -4.91
CA LEU A 14 7.18 13.34 -3.46
C LEU A 14 7.95 14.61 -3.07
N VAL A 15 9.02 14.91 -3.79
CA VAL A 15 9.80 16.15 -3.62
C VAL A 15 8.95 17.39 -3.91
N ASN A 16 8.15 17.38 -4.98
CA ASN A 16 7.24 18.49 -5.29
C ASN A 16 6.22 18.72 -4.16
N PHE A 17 5.68 17.65 -3.54
CA PHE A 17 4.78 17.81 -2.40
C PHE A 17 5.46 18.39 -1.17
N ILE A 18 6.69 17.97 -0.88
CA ILE A 18 7.49 18.54 0.23
C ILE A 18 7.76 20.03 -0.02
N ILE A 19 8.16 20.38 -1.24
CA ILE A 19 8.40 21.77 -1.62
C ILE A 19 7.12 22.60 -1.53
N ALA A 20 5.98 22.07 -2.00
CA ALA A 20 4.69 22.73 -1.94
C ALA A 20 4.26 23.05 -0.49
N GLU A 21 4.56 22.14 0.43
CA GLU A 21 4.27 22.33 1.86
C GLU A 21 5.16 23.39 2.48
N ILE A 22 6.48 23.34 2.21
CA ILE A 22 7.45 24.32 2.73
C ILE A 22 7.13 25.73 2.23
N LEU A 23 6.76 25.86 0.94
CA LEU A 23 6.45 27.14 0.31
C LEU A 23 4.99 27.60 0.52
N ASN A 24 4.18 26.81 1.25
CA ASN A 24 2.75 27.06 1.47
C ASN A 24 1.99 27.46 0.18
N LEU A 25 2.21 26.68 -0.87
CA LEU A 25 1.66 26.92 -2.20
C LEU A 25 0.12 26.92 -2.22
N SER A 26 -0.44 27.60 -3.23
CA SER A 26 -1.87 27.73 -3.38
C SER A 26 -2.57 26.38 -3.60
N MET A 27 -3.85 26.29 -3.24
CA MET A 27 -4.70 25.13 -3.45
C MET A 27 -4.69 24.63 -4.91
N PHE A 28 -4.54 25.53 -5.87
CA PHE A 28 -4.45 25.23 -7.30
C PHE A 28 -3.35 24.22 -7.62
N PHE A 29 -2.19 24.29 -6.95
CA PHE A 29 -1.10 23.35 -7.15
C PHE A 29 -1.50 21.90 -6.81
N TYR A 30 -2.23 21.68 -5.73
CA TYR A 30 -2.67 20.34 -5.32
C TYR A 30 -3.69 19.75 -6.30
N ILE A 31 -4.59 20.59 -6.84
CA ILE A 31 -5.56 20.18 -7.86
C ILE A 31 -4.84 19.76 -9.15
N VAL A 32 -3.90 20.56 -9.64
CA VAL A 32 -3.13 20.25 -10.86
C VAL A 32 -2.31 18.98 -10.68
N SER A 33 -1.65 18.80 -9.52
CA SER A 33 -0.92 17.58 -9.20
C SER A 33 -1.82 16.35 -9.20
N PHE A 34 -3.01 16.45 -8.63
CA PHE A 34 -4.00 15.39 -8.62
C PHE A 34 -4.47 15.02 -10.05
N LEU A 35 -4.78 15.99 -10.88
CA LEU A 35 -5.18 15.74 -12.27
C LEU A 35 -4.08 15.03 -13.07
N ASN A 36 -2.82 15.44 -12.90
CA ASN A 36 -1.69 14.77 -13.55
C ASN A 36 -1.54 13.32 -13.10
N VAL A 37 -1.70 13.05 -11.79
CA VAL A 37 -1.62 11.69 -11.26
C VAL A 37 -2.78 10.82 -11.73
N ILE A 38 -4.01 11.36 -11.81
CA ILE A 38 -5.15 10.63 -12.39
C ILE A 38 -4.86 10.26 -13.84
N PHE A 39 -4.34 11.19 -14.64
CA PHE A 39 -4.00 10.92 -16.03
C PHE A 39 -3.00 9.76 -16.15
N VAL A 40 -1.94 9.77 -15.35
CA VAL A 40 -0.95 8.70 -15.30
C VAL A 40 -1.58 7.38 -14.80
N PHE A 41 -2.47 7.46 -13.81
CA PHE A 41 -3.19 6.31 -13.27
C PHE A 41 -3.98 5.56 -14.34
N PHE A 42 -4.75 6.26 -15.16
CA PHE A 42 -5.53 5.64 -16.24
C PHE A 42 -4.66 5.09 -17.38
N ILE A 43 -3.53 5.73 -17.69
CA ILE A 43 -2.62 5.24 -18.74
C ILE A 43 -1.87 3.98 -18.28
N GLN A 44 -1.50 3.92 -16.99
CA GLN A 44 -0.59 2.88 -16.51
C GLN A 44 -1.29 1.63 -16.00
N LEU A 45 -2.47 1.73 -15.44
CA LEU A 45 -3.27 0.57 -15.05
C LEU A 45 -3.90 -0.07 -16.29
N LYS A 46 -3.19 -1.06 -16.85
CA LYS A 46 -3.70 -1.95 -17.90
C LYS A 46 -4.76 -2.87 -17.30
N GLY A 47 -6.00 -2.42 -17.21
CA GLY A 47 -7.08 -3.20 -16.64
C GLY A 47 -8.43 -2.72 -17.13
N ASP A 48 -9.48 -3.36 -16.64
CA ASP A 48 -10.86 -2.96 -16.91
C ASP A 48 -11.08 -1.54 -16.35
N ILE A 49 -11.37 -0.59 -17.22
CA ILE A 49 -11.59 0.83 -16.88
C ILE A 49 -12.62 0.96 -15.75
N ARG A 50 -13.66 0.10 -15.75
CA ARG A 50 -14.69 0.10 -14.70
C ARG A 50 -14.12 -0.23 -13.31
N LYS A 51 -13.22 -1.23 -13.22
CA LYS A 51 -12.59 -1.62 -11.95
C LYS A 51 -11.69 -0.51 -11.42
N ASN A 52 -10.91 0.10 -12.30
CA ASN A 52 -10.02 1.21 -11.94
C ASN A 52 -10.82 2.45 -11.48
N PHE A 53 -11.92 2.74 -12.14
CA PHE A 53 -12.82 3.84 -11.77
C PHE A 53 -13.49 3.58 -10.42
N PHE A 54 -14.02 2.36 -10.20
CA PHE A 54 -14.63 1.98 -8.93
C PHE A 54 -13.63 2.04 -7.77
N LEU A 55 -12.39 1.60 -8.00
CA LEU A 55 -11.31 1.68 -7.03
C LEU A 55 -10.99 3.15 -6.67
N LEU A 56 -10.94 4.03 -7.67
CA LEU A 56 -10.69 5.46 -7.46
C LEU A 56 -11.80 6.13 -6.66
N ILE A 57 -13.07 5.81 -6.93
CA ILE A 57 -14.22 6.28 -6.15
C ILE A 57 -14.13 5.80 -4.71
N SER A 58 -13.86 4.50 -4.50
CA SER A 58 -13.74 3.91 -3.16
C SER A 58 -12.66 4.60 -2.32
N ILE A 59 -11.50 4.87 -2.92
CA ILE A 59 -10.41 5.61 -2.28
C ILE A 59 -10.85 7.05 -1.99
N GLY A 60 -11.54 7.70 -2.95
CA GLY A 60 -12.06 9.05 -2.79
C GLY A 60 -13.00 9.17 -1.58
N ILE A 61 -13.93 8.23 -1.43
CA ILE A 61 -14.84 8.18 -0.28
C ILE A 61 -14.07 7.99 1.03
N LEU A 62 -13.12 7.06 1.06
CA LEU A 62 -12.31 6.77 2.25
C LEU A 62 -11.49 7.98 2.68
N THR A 63 -10.83 8.66 1.74
CA THR A 63 -10.03 9.86 2.01
C THR A 63 -10.91 11.04 2.44
N LEU A 64 -12.12 11.15 1.88
CA LEU A 64 -13.08 12.19 2.27
C LEU A 64 -13.51 11.99 3.73
N ILE A 65 -13.88 10.77 4.12
CA ILE A 65 -14.25 10.44 5.50
C ILE A 65 -13.10 10.72 6.46
N SER A 66 -11.86 10.37 6.10
CA SER A 66 -10.68 10.59 6.95
C SER A 66 -10.30 12.06 7.09
N ALA A 67 -10.64 12.92 6.13
CA ALA A 67 -10.38 14.35 6.18
C ALA A 67 -11.49 15.15 6.90
N LEU A 68 -12.71 14.60 7.06
CA LEU A 68 -13.84 15.26 7.72
C LEU A 68 -13.53 15.84 9.11
N PRO A 69 -12.74 15.16 9.98
CA PRO A 69 -12.42 15.73 11.30
C PRO A 69 -11.79 17.12 11.26
N ILE A 70 -11.13 17.50 10.14
CA ILE A 70 -10.52 18.83 9.99
C ILE A 70 -11.58 19.94 9.97
N LEU A 71 -12.81 19.63 9.53
CA LEU A 71 -13.91 20.59 9.49
C LEU A 71 -14.65 20.72 10.80
N ILE A 72 -14.47 19.76 11.72
CA ILE A 72 -15.24 19.61 12.93
C ILE A 72 -14.31 19.88 14.11
N GLU A 73 -14.51 20.97 14.80
CA GLU A 73 -13.90 21.17 16.11
C GLU A 73 -14.90 20.78 17.20
N ILE A 74 -14.45 19.92 18.11
CA ILE A 74 -15.23 19.51 19.29
C ILE A 74 -14.79 20.40 20.44
N ASP A 75 -15.60 21.39 20.72
CA ASP A 75 -15.42 22.22 21.92
C ASP A 75 -16.29 21.62 23.04
N PHE A 76 -15.66 21.19 24.12
CA PHE A 76 -16.32 20.57 25.27
C PHE A 76 -17.34 21.49 25.95
N SER A 77 -17.26 22.81 25.73
CA SER A 77 -18.17 23.81 26.32
C SER A 77 -19.35 24.14 25.38
N SER A 78 -19.20 24.08 24.08
CA SER A 78 -20.18 24.57 23.09
C SER A 78 -20.64 23.54 22.07
N GLY A 79 -20.17 22.28 22.15
CA GLY A 79 -20.54 21.19 21.24
C GLY A 79 -19.80 21.21 19.90
N PHE A 80 -20.43 20.66 18.87
CA PHE A 80 -19.86 20.57 17.53
C PHE A 80 -19.97 21.92 16.81
N ARG A 81 -18.83 22.47 16.36
CA ARG A 81 -18.78 23.66 15.51
C ARG A 81 -18.14 23.36 14.16
N PHE A 82 -18.79 23.84 13.09
CA PHE A 82 -18.22 23.83 11.75
C PHE A 82 -17.51 25.15 11.46
N TYR A 83 -16.21 25.10 11.15
CA TYR A 83 -15.44 26.26 10.78
C TYR A 83 -15.21 26.32 9.28
N LEU A 84 -15.89 27.26 8.61
CA LEU A 84 -15.69 27.53 7.19
C LEU A 84 -14.25 27.95 6.84
N SER A 85 -13.50 28.51 7.81
CA SER A 85 -12.08 28.82 7.66
C SER A 85 -11.21 27.60 7.37
N ASN A 86 -11.62 26.41 7.85
CA ASN A 86 -10.86 25.18 7.72
C ASN A 86 -11.13 24.44 6.39
N VAL A 87 -12.09 24.93 5.57
CA VAL A 87 -12.44 24.30 4.28
C VAL A 87 -11.24 24.25 3.33
N ILE A 88 -10.41 25.31 3.31
CA ILE A 88 -9.21 25.34 2.46
C ILE A 88 -8.20 24.29 2.91
N VAL A 89 -8.00 24.13 4.22
CA VAL A 89 -7.09 23.15 4.80
C VAL A 89 -7.61 21.74 4.52
N PHE A 90 -8.91 21.51 4.70
CA PHE A 90 -9.58 20.25 4.36
C PHE A 90 -9.36 19.87 2.88
N LEU A 91 -9.63 20.77 1.95
CA LEU A 91 -9.46 20.50 0.52
C LEU A 91 -8.00 20.25 0.15
N LYS A 92 -7.04 20.99 0.70
CA LYS A 92 -5.61 20.73 0.52
C LYS A 92 -5.24 19.32 0.98
N THR A 93 -5.66 18.94 2.18
CA THR A 93 -5.37 17.62 2.78
C THR A 93 -6.03 16.50 1.98
N PHE A 94 -7.27 16.69 1.56
CA PHE A 94 -8.01 15.73 0.73
C PHE A 94 -7.31 15.44 -0.60
N PHE A 95 -7.00 16.48 -1.40
CA PHE A 95 -6.32 16.29 -2.67
C PHE A 95 -4.91 15.73 -2.52
N ARG A 96 -4.19 16.14 -1.48
CA ARG A 96 -2.86 15.60 -1.15
C ARG A 96 -2.93 14.10 -0.85
N SER A 97 -3.84 13.68 0.01
CA SER A 97 -4.01 12.27 0.39
C SER A 97 -4.41 11.41 -0.81
N LEU A 98 -5.37 11.88 -1.62
CA LEU A 98 -5.76 11.20 -2.86
C LEU A 98 -4.58 11.02 -3.82
N THR A 99 -3.82 12.08 -4.05
CA THR A 99 -2.66 12.02 -4.94
C THR A 99 -1.64 10.99 -4.46
N MET A 100 -1.31 11.00 -3.17
CA MET A 100 -0.35 10.06 -2.59
C MET A 100 -0.82 8.61 -2.70
N ILE A 101 -2.09 8.33 -2.42
CA ILE A 101 -2.64 6.97 -2.53
C ILE A 101 -2.63 6.50 -3.99
N CYS A 102 -3.04 7.34 -4.94
CA CYS A 102 -2.97 6.99 -6.37
C CYS A 102 -1.54 6.69 -6.82
N VAL A 103 -0.56 7.48 -6.38
CA VAL A 103 0.86 7.24 -6.69
C VAL A 103 1.35 5.92 -6.11
N LEU A 104 0.98 5.59 -4.85
CA LEU A 104 1.33 4.31 -4.22
C LEU A 104 0.73 3.11 -4.97
N ILE A 105 -0.52 3.22 -5.43
CA ILE A 105 -1.16 2.15 -6.21
C ILE A 105 -0.45 1.95 -7.55
N ILE A 106 -0.10 3.03 -8.25
CA ILE A 106 0.65 2.96 -9.51
C ILE A 106 2.01 2.29 -9.26
N LEU A 107 2.71 2.69 -8.20
CA LEU A 107 4.01 2.11 -7.83
C LEU A 107 3.89 0.61 -7.54
N SER A 108 2.90 0.22 -6.73
CA SER A 108 2.66 -1.17 -6.36
C SER A 108 2.25 -2.06 -7.53
N SER A 109 1.55 -1.51 -8.52
CA SER A 109 1.03 -2.30 -9.65
C SER A 109 2.09 -2.71 -10.67
N LYS A 110 3.24 -2.06 -10.71
CA LYS A 110 4.25 -2.24 -11.77
C LYS A 110 5.62 -2.70 -11.30
N ASN A 111 5.95 -2.49 -10.04
CA ASN A 111 7.27 -2.77 -9.54
C ASN A 111 7.29 -4.08 -8.76
N ASP A 112 8.15 -4.97 -9.21
CA ASP A 112 8.49 -6.17 -8.46
C ASP A 112 9.44 -5.80 -7.31
N ILE A 113 9.49 -6.61 -6.26
CA ILE A 113 10.42 -6.40 -5.13
C ILE A 113 11.89 -6.32 -5.61
N ALA A 114 12.22 -7.03 -6.70
CA ALA A 114 13.54 -6.97 -7.31
C ALA A 114 13.89 -5.58 -7.83
N ASP A 115 12.93 -4.86 -8.42
CA ASP A 115 13.12 -3.50 -8.92
C ASP A 115 13.36 -2.53 -7.77
N PHE A 116 12.62 -2.71 -6.67
CA PHE A 116 12.79 -1.90 -5.47
C PHE A 116 14.17 -2.14 -4.82
N ALA A 117 14.60 -3.40 -4.73
CA ALA A 117 15.93 -3.76 -4.24
C ALA A 117 17.05 -3.16 -5.12
N TYR A 118 16.88 -3.17 -6.45
CA TYR A 118 17.81 -2.55 -7.38
C TYR A 118 17.94 -1.04 -7.14
N VAL A 119 16.83 -0.34 -6.91
CA VAL A 119 16.85 1.09 -6.61
C VAL A 119 17.53 1.38 -5.28
N LEU A 120 17.25 0.61 -4.23
CA LEU A 120 17.94 0.74 -2.94
C LEU A 120 19.45 0.55 -3.10
N SER A 121 19.88 -0.37 -3.98
CA SER A 121 21.30 -0.58 -4.26
C SER A 121 21.94 0.63 -4.97
N LYS A 122 21.23 1.27 -5.90
CA LYS A 122 21.67 2.51 -6.56
C LYS A 122 21.77 3.70 -5.60
N LEU A 123 20.87 3.77 -4.62
CA LEU A 123 20.92 4.77 -3.55
C LEU A 123 22.00 4.50 -2.52
N ARG A 124 22.88 3.51 -2.76
CA ARG A 124 23.99 3.11 -1.88
C ARG A 124 23.56 2.68 -0.48
N PHE A 125 22.35 2.13 -0.33
CA PHE A 125 21.96 1.49 0.93
C PHE A 125 22.86 0.28 1.22
N ASN A 126 23.06 -0.01 2.52
CA ASN A 126 23.85 -1.15 2.95
C ASN A 126 23.29 -2.47 2.37
N LYS A 127 24.19 -3.31 1.81
CA LYS A 127 23.84 -4.61 1.23
C LYS A 127 23.04 -5.49 2.21
N HIS A 128 23.41 -5.50 3.49
CA HIS A 128 22.70 -6.27 4.51
C HIS A 128 21.25 -5.79 4.71
N PHE A 129 21.03 -4.48 4.64
CA PHE A 129 19.68 -3.91 4.71
C PHE A 129 18.83 -4.34 3.51
N ILE A 130 19.38 -4.28 2.29
CA ILE A 130 18.68 -4.69 1.07
C ILE A 130 18.32 -6.18 1.13
N THR A 131 19.27 -7.02 1.56
CA THR A 131 19.06 -8.46 1.73
C THR A 131 17.96 -8.73 2.76
N PHE A 132 18.02 -8.08 3.93
CA PHE A 132 16.98 -8.21 4.95
C PHE A 132 15.61 -7.81 4.42
N PHE A 133 15.52 -6.71 3.69
CA PHE A 133 14.28 -6.23 3.09
C PHE A 133 13.68 -7.26 2.10
N VAL A 134 14.50 -7.80 1.19
CA VAL A 134 14.07 -8.82 0.22
C VAL A 134 13.62 -10.11 0.91
N LEU A 135 14.36 -10.56 1.92
CA LEU A 135 14.01 -11.77 2.68
C LEU A 135 12.71 -11.57 3.47
N SER A 136 12.52 -10.41 4.09
CA SER A 136 11.28 -10.07 4.80
C SER A 136 10.07 -10.08 3.86
N TYR A 137 10.22 -9.53 2.66
CA TYR A 137 9.14 -9.56 1.66
C TYR A 137 8.80 -11.00 1.24
N LYS A 138 9.82 -11.83 0.96
CA LYS A 138 9.61 -13.24 0.62
C LYS A 138 8.95 -14.03 1.75
N ALA A 139 9.29 -13.69 3.00
CA ALA A 139 8.63 -14.30 4.16
C ALA A 139 7.13 -13.95 4.19
N ILE A 140 6.77 -12.69 3.93
CA ILE A 140 5.36 -12.26 3.83
C ILE A 140 4.64 -12.98 2.68
N GLU A 141 5.26 -13.10 1.52
CA GLU A 141 4.72 -13.82 0.37
C GLU A 141 4.48 -15.31 0.70
N ASN A 142 5.43 -15.96 1.35
CA ASN A 142 5.28 -17.33 1.82
C ASN A 142 4.13 -17.49 2.83
N ILE A 143 4.00 -16.56 3.78
CA ILE A 143 2.88 -16.53 4.71
C ILE A 143 1.55 -16.47 3.93
N TYR A 144 1.43 -15.54 3.01
CA TYR A 144 0.21 -15.38 2.21
C TYR A 144 -0.17 -16.66 1.45
N VAL A 145 0.80 -17.29 0.79
CA VAL A 145 0.57 -18.53 0.02
C VAL A 145 0.12 -19.66 0.95
N VAL A 146 0.81 -19.86 2.09
CA VAL A 146 0.45 -20.91 3.05
C VAL A 146 -0.95 -20.73 3.62
N PHE A 147 -1.29 -19.49 4.00
CA PHE A 147 -2.62 -19.20 4.53
C PHE A 147 -3.71 -19.43 3.47
N LYS A 148 -3.50 -18.99 2.24
CA LYS A 148 -4.41 -19.22 1.14
C LYS A 148 -4.65 -20.72 0.88
N GLU A 149 -3.58 -21.52 0.75
CA GLU A 149 -3.67 -22.96 0.58
C GLU A 149 -4.41 -23.64 1.74
N THR A 150 -4.16 -23.17 2.96
CA THR A 150 -4.81 -23.74 4.14
C THR A 150 -6.30 -23.40 4.18
N ILE A 151 -6.69 -22.16 3.84
CA ILE A 151 -8.10 -21.76 3.73
C ILE A 151 -8.82 -22.59 2.66
N GLU A 152 -8.24 -22.72 1.47
CA GLU A 152 -8.81 -23.53 0.37
C GLU A 152 -8.98 -24.99 0.80
N SER A 153 -8.02 -25.56 1.51
CA SER A 153 -8.12 -26.90 2.07
C SER A 153 -9.24 -27.04 3.13
N GLN A 154 -9.46 -26.02 3.95
CA GLN A 154 -10.56 -26.03 4.93
C GLN A 154 -11.93 -25.86 4.26
N ILE A 155 -12.02 -25.04 3.24
CA ILE A 155 -13.25 -24.88 2.44
C ILE A 155 -13.65 -26.22 1.80
N SER A 156 -12.69 -26.93 1.18
CA SER A 156 -12.94 -28.22 0.54
C SER A 156 -13.40 -29.32 1.52
N ARG A 157 -13.08 -29.17 2.82
CA ARG A 157 -13.51 -30.08 3.90
C ARG A 157 -14.77 -29.61 4.63
N ASN A 158 -15.51 -28.65 4.08
CA ASN A 158 -16.67 -28.03 4.73
C ASN A 158 -16.37 -27.40 6.11
N GLY A 159 -15.12 -26.96 6.33
CA GLY A 159 -14.65 -26.43 7.60
C GLY A 159 -15.36 -25.13 8.05
N TYR A 160 -16.14 -24.50 7.17
CA TYR A 160 -16.91 -23.29 7.46
C TYR A 160 -18.42 -23.50 7.38
N SER A 161 -18.89 -24.75 7.46
CA SER A 161 -20.33 -25.09 7.36
C SER A 161 -21.16 -24.75 8.60
N SER A 162 -20.52 -24.55 9.76
CA SER A 162 -21.17 -24.17 11.02
C SER A 162 -20.23 -23.26 11.83
N GLU A 163 -20.79 -22.53 12.80
CA GLU A 163 -19.99 -21.65 13.68
C GLU A 163 -18.86 -22.40 14.40
N LYS A 164 -19.18 -23.59 14.93
CA LYS A 164 -18.19 -24.45 15.62
C LYS A 164 -17.12 -24.98 14.67
N ALA A 165 -17.51 -25.38 13.45
CA ALA A 165 -16.56 -25.81 12.41
C ALA A 165 -15.66 -24.65 11.97
N SER A 166 -16.22 -23.44 11.80
CA SER A 166 -15.47 -22.23 11.44
C SER A 166 -14.45 -21.87 12.51
N PHE A 167 -14.81 -21.94 13.79
CA PHE A 167 -13.89 -21.70 14.89
C PHE A 167 -12.72 -22.69 14.90
N ASN A 168 -13.01 -23.98 14.76
CA ASN A 168 -11.97 -25.01 14.66
C ASN A 168 -11.07 -24.82 13.43
N SER A 169 -11.64 -24.42 12.29
CA SER A 169 -10.88 -24.14 11.08
C SER A 169 -9.94 -22.95 11.24
N ILE A 170 -10.34 -21.92 11.99
CA ILE A 170 -9.47 -20.78 12.33
C ILE A 170 -8.31 -21.22 13.22
N ILE A 171 -8.58 -22.02 14.26
CA ILE A 171 -7.52 -22.56 15.12
C ILE A 171 -6.53 -23.39 14.30
N PHE A 172 -7.02 -24.25 13.43
CA PHE A 172 -6.19 -25.08 12.56
C PHE A 172 -5.39 -24.25 11.56
N LEU A 173 -5.97 -23.16 11.04
CA LEU A 173 -5.30 -22.20 10.17
C LEU A 173 -4.11 -21.55 10.91
N ILE A 174 -4.32 -21.10 12.14
CA ILE A 174 -3.26 -20.45 12.92
C ILE A 174 -2.14 -21.47 13.24
N GLN A 175 -2.47 -22.61 13.78
CA GLN A 175 -1.49 -23.62 14.18
C GLN A 175 -0.75 -24.23 12.97
N GLY A 176 -1.49 -24.77 12.02
CA GLY A 176 -0.93 -25.43 10.84
C GLY A 176 -0.28 -24.44 9.87
N GLY A 177 -0.86 -23.25 9.71
CA GLY A 177 -0.32 -22.17 8.92
C GLY A 177 1.02 -21.68 9.45
N THR A 178 1.12 -21.48 10.77
CA THR A 178 2.38 -21.03 11.41
C THR A 178 3.49 -22.06 11.23
N ILE A 179 3.24 -23.33 11.50
CA ILE A 179 4.24 -24.40 11.35
C ILE A 179 4.74 -24.50 9.91
N LYS A 180 3.82 -24.54 8.93
CA LYS A 180 4.18 -24.57 7.51
C LYS A 180 4.95 -23.34 7.06
N THR A 181 4.58 -22.16 7.58
CA THR A 181 5.28 -20.90 7.26
C THR A 181 6.72 -20.94 7.76
N ILE A 182 6.96 -21.38 8.99
CA ILE A 182 8.30 -21.50 9.58
C ILE A 182 9.16 -22.44 8.71
N SER A 183 8.64 -23.63 8.37
CA SER A 183 9.37 -24.58 7.51
C SER A 183 9.72 -23.96 6.13
N ARG A 184 8.79 -23.26 5.47
CA ARG A 184 9.09 -22.61 4.18
C ARG A 184 10.10 -21.45 4.28
N ILE A 185 10.10 -20.71 5.39
CA ILE A 185 11.09 -19.67 5.65
C ILE A 185 12.47 -20.29 5.83
N GLU A 186 12.58 -21.38 6.59
CA GLU A 186 13.84 -22.13 6.77
C GLU A 186 14.37 -22.63 5.43
N ASP A 187 13.54 -23.24 4.58
CA ASP A 187 13.91 -23.68 3.23
C ASP A 187 14.41 -22.52 2.36
N THR A 188 13.76 -21.35 2.48
CA THR A 188 14.14 -20.14 1.73
C THR A 188 15.50 -19.61 2.20
N LEU A 189 15.76 -19.62 3.50
CA LEU A 189 17.04 -19.21 4.09
C LEU A 189 18.17 -20.14 3.66
N LEU A 190 17.97 -21.46 3.73
CA LEU A 190 18.94 -22.46 3.29
C LEU A 190 19.27 -22.31 1.80
N ALA A 191 18.23 -22.09 0.96
CA ALA A 191 18.44 -21.83 -0.47
C ALA A 191 19.21 -20.53 -0.74
N TYR A 192 19.02 -19.50 0.10
CA TYR A 192 19.77 -18.25 -0.01
C TYR A 192 21.23 -18.42 0.41
N GLU A 193 21.48 -19.11 1.51
CA GLU A 193 22.84 -19.42 1.99
C GLU A 193 23.62 -20.22 0.98
N SER A 194 23.02 -21.25 0.37
CA SER A 194 23.66 -22.09 -0.64
C SER A 194 24.11 -21.31 -1.89
N LYS A 195 23.39 -20.24 -2.25
CA LYS A 195 23.75 -19.36 -3.38
C LYS A 195 24.86 -18.35 -3.07
N ASN A 196 25.06 -18.02 -1.79
CA ASN A 196 26.07 -17.05 -1.39
C ASN A 196 27.42 -17.69 -1.00
N VAL A 197 27.51 -19.03 -0.98
CA VAL A 197 28.76 -19.79 -0.73
C VAL A 197 29.57 -20.03 -2.01
N GLN A 198 29.00 -19.67 -3.19
CA GLN A 198 29.72 -19.66 -4.48
C GLN A 198 30.17 -18.25 -4.82
#